data_45a2d4da822c78c7e01516bc56ce14e0
#
_entry.id   45a2d4da822c78c7e01516bc56ce14e0
#
_cell.length_a   1.000
_cell.length_b   1.000
_cell.length_c   1.000
_cell.angle_alpha   90.00
_cell.angle_beta   90.00
_cell.angle_gamma   90.00
#
_symmetry.space_group_name_H-M   'P 1'
#
loop_
_entity.id
_entity.type
_entity.pdbx_description
1 polymer ?
#
loop_
_entity_poly.entity_id
_entity_poly.type
_entity_poly.pdbx_seq_one_letter_code
_entity_poly.pdbx_strand_id
1 'polypeptide(L)'
;MKRIILITGGSRSGKSTYAEKLALSLSSTPVYLATARIWDEEFRKRVIHHQARRGPEWTNIEEEKELSRHALSGRTILIDCITLWCTNFFFDLKADTDQALTAAKEEFDRFTSQDATFIFVTNEIGMGGTSENEIQRKFTDMQGWMNQYIASQADEVILMVSGIPVKIKEDKRLKISCLLYTSPSPRD
;
A
#
# COMPACT_ATOMS: atom_id res chain seq x y z
N MET A 1 14.48 0.52 12.10
CA MET A 1 13.32 1.26 12.68
C MET A 1 12.12 1.06 11.76
N LYS A 2 11.00 0.60 12.31
CA LYS A 2 9.74 0.41 11.57
C LYS A 2 9.26 1.71 10.94
N ARG A 3 8.89 1.68 9.66
CA ARG A 3 8.27 2.80 8.94
C ARG A 3 7.17 2.28 8.03
N ILE A 4 6.00 2.91 8.05
CA ILE A 4 4.86 2.56 7.21
C ILE A 4 4.48 3.75 6.33
N ILE A 5 4.43 3.54 5.02
CA ILE A 5 4.04 4.52 4.01
C ILE A 5 2.84 3.94 3.25
N LEU A 6 1.74 4.67 3.21
CA LEU A 6 0.56 4.31 2.43
C LEU A 6 0.45 5.20 1.20
N ILE A 7 0.35 4.58 0.02
CA ILE A 7 0.12 5.26 -1.25
C ILE A 7 -1.24 4.85 -1.77
N THR A 8 -2.17 5.79 -1.81
CA THR A 8 -3.56 5.58 -2.23
C THR A 8 -3.90 6.41 -3.46
N GLY A 9 -5.03 6.12 -4.10
CA GLY A 9 -5.55 6.86 -5.25
C GLY A 9 -6.37 5.99 -6.19
N GLY A 10 -7.03 6.62 -7.15
CA GLY A 10 -7.87 5.94 -8.13
C GLY A 10 -7.12 5.01 -9.07
N SER A 11 -7.84 4.24 -9.87
CA SER A 11 -7.24 3.40 -10.92
C SER A 11 -6.42 4.27 -11.89
N ARG A 12 -5.26 3.75 -12.33
CA ARG A 12 -4.33 4.43 -13.26
C ARG A 12 -3.84 5.81 -12.81
N SER A 13 -3.88 6.12 -11.52
CA SER A 13 -3.38 7.39 -10.96
C SER A 13 -1.86 7.50 -10.86
N GLY A 14 -1.10 6.43 -11.21
CA GLY A 14 0.37 6.43 -11.15
C GLY A 14 0.95 5.86 -9.84
N LYS A 15 0.13 5.27 -8.95
CA LYS A 15 0.55 4.74 -7.63
C LYS A 15 1.73 3.77 -7.71
N SER A 16 1.60 2.69 -8.50
CA SER A 16 2.65 1.65 -8.56
C SER A 16 3.97 2.21 -9.07
N THR A 17 3.94 3.05 -10.11
CA THR A 17 5.15 3.71 -10.64
C THR A 17 5.81 4.61 -9.60
N TYR A 18 5.01 5.37 -8.84
CA TYR A 18 5.53 6.21 -7.77
C TYR A 18 6.11 5.37 -6.64
N ALA A 19 5.41 4.30 -6.23
CA ALA A 19 5.84 3.39 -5.18
C ALA A 19 7.15 2.66 -5.52
N GLU A 20 7.30 2.19 -6.77
CA GLU A 20 8.54 1.59 -7.27
C GLU A 20 9.73 2.56 -7.18
N LYS A 21 9.56 3.81 -7.65
CA LYS A 21 10.59 4.84 -7.55
C LYS A 21 10.94 5.17 -6.10
N LEU A 22 9.94 5.26 -5.22
CA LEU A 22 10.15 5.51 -3.80
C LEU A 22 10.94 4.36 -3.15
N ALA A 23 10.56 3.10 -3.41
CA ALA A 23 11.26 1.94 -2.87
C ALA A 23 12.73 1.90 -3.31
N LEU A 24 13.02 2.16 -4.58
CA LEU A 24 14.37 2.24 -5.13
C LEU A 24 15.18 3.42 -4.57
N SER A 25 14.54 4.52 -4.19
CA SER A 25 15.20 5.64 -3.53
C SER A 25 15.59 5.33 -2.07
N LEU A 26 14.89 4.39 -1.43
CA LEU A 26 15.10 3.99 -0.04
C LEU A 26 16.00 2.76 0.13
N SER A 27 16.15 1.94 -0.92
CA SER A 27 16.96 0.73 -0.90
C SER A 27 17.48 0.39 -2.28
N SER A 28 18.74 -0.06 -2.36
CA SER A 28 19.33 -0.60 -3.60
C SER A 28 18.82 -2.00 -3.95
N THR A 29 18.20 -2.70 -3.00
CA THR A 29 17.70 -4.08 -3.17
C THR A 29 16.34 -4.24 -2.50
N PRO A 30 15.31 -3.50 -2.96
CA PRO A 30 13.98 -3.57 -2.34
C PRO A 30 13.30 -4.92 -2.63
N VAL A 31 12.32 -5.24 -1.81
CA VAL A 31 11.44 -6.39 -1.99
C VAL A 31 10.14 -5.93 -2.63
N TYR A 32 9.71 -6.59 -3.70
CA TYR A 32 8.38 -6.46 -4.26
C TYR A 32 7.54 -7.66 -3.83
N LEU A 33 6.50 -7.42 -3.06
CA LEU A 33 5.57 -8.42 -2.58
C LEU A 33 4.25 -8.26 -3.30
N ALA A 34 3.98 -9.17 -4.24
CA ALA A 34 2.76 -9.22 -5.03
C ALA A 34 1.68 -10.01 -4.28
N THR A 35 0.50 -9.42 -4.12
CA THR A 35 -0.63 -10.05 -3.43
C THR A 35 -1.71 -10.57 -4.38
N ALA A 36 -1.44 -10.50 -5.66
CA ALA A 36 -2.39 -10.86 -6.70
C ALA A 36 -2.59 -12.37 -6.78
N ARG A 37 -3.84 -12.83 -6.63
CA ARG A 37 -4.25 -14.17 -7.07
C ARG A 37 -4.62 -14.10 -8.55
N ILE A 38 -4.08 -15.03 -9.34
CA ILE A 38 -4.34 -15.05 -10.78
C ILE A 38 -5.66 -15.77 -11.04
N TRP A 39 -6.69 -15.00 -11.39
CA TRP A 39 -8.03 -15.51 -11.64
C TRP A 39 -8.29 -15.89 -13.10
N ASP A 40 -7.62 -15.22 -14.05
CA ASP A 40 -7.77 -15.43 -15.48
C ASP A 40 -6.51 -15.09 -16.27
N GLU A 41 -6.52 -15.39 -17.58
CA GLU A 41 -5.36 -15.19 -18.46
C GLU A 41 -5.11 -13.71 -18.78
N GLU A 42 -6.13 -12.86 -18.80
CA GLU A 42 -5.95 -11.41 -18.99
C GLU A 42 -5.21 -10.81 -17.81
N PHE A 43 -5.61 -11.21 -16.61
CA PHE A 43 -4.98 -10.77 -15.38
C PHE A 43 -3.53 -11.29 -15.28
N ARG A 44 -3.28 -12.54 -15.69
CA ARG A 44 -1.92 -13.11 -15.79
C ARG A 44 -1.01 -12.26 -16.66
N LYS A 45 -1.47 -11.82 -17.84
CA LYS A 45 -0.70 -10.94 -18.73
C LYS A 45 -0.35 -9.60 -18.08
N ARG A 46 -1.26 -9.04 -17.28
CA ARG A 46 -0.99 -7.80 -16.51
C ARG A 46 0.10 -8.01 -15.47
N VAL A 47 0.05 -9.11 -14.72
CA VAL A 47 1.10 -9.47 -13.74
C VAL A 47 2.45 -9.63 -14.41
N ILE A 48 2.54 -10.37 -15.52
CA ILE A 48 3.79 -10.54 -16.29
C ILE A 48 4.32 -9.19 -16.77
N HIS A 49 3.47 -8.31 -17.29
CA HIS A 49 3.88 -6.98 -17.72
C HIS A 49 4.44 -6.14 -16.56
N HIS A 50 3.84 -6.22 -15.37
CA HIS A 50 4.36 -5.57 -14.16
C HIS A 50 5.68 -6.17 -13.70
N GLN A 51 5.85 -7.50 -13.80
CA GLN A 51 7.12 -8.17 -13.47
C GLN A 51 8.24 -7.78 -14.43
N ALA A 52 7.96 -7.68 -15.74
CA ALA A 52 8.95 -7.35 -16.77
C ALA A 52 9.54 -5.93 -16.64
N ARG A 53 8.89 -5.04 -15.88
CA ARG A 53 9.39 -3.68 -15.62
C ARG A 53 10.42 -3.61 -14.50
N ARG A 54 10.54 -4.66 -13.71
CA ARG A 54 11.46 -4.71 -12.57
C ARG A 54 12.77 -5.36 -12.98
N GLY A 55 13.88 -4.69 -12.69
CA GLY A 55 15.23 -5.16 -12.94
C GLY A 55 15.75 -6.13 -11.86
N PRO A 56 17.02 -6.54 -11.96
CA PRO A 56 17.64 -7.50 -11.05
C PRO A 56 17.81 -6.98 -9.61
N GLU A 57 17.64 -5.70 -9.38
CA GLU A 57 17.69 -5.09 -8.05
C GLU A 57 16.52 -5.51 -7.14
N TRP A 58 15.41 -5.99 -7.72
CA TRP A 58 14.24 -6.40 -6.98
C TRP A 58 14.29 -7.85 -6.51
N THR A 59 13.98 -8.10 -5.24
CA THR A 59 13.58 -9.43 -4.77
C THR A 59 12.08 -9.56 -4.92
N ASN A 60 11.59 -10.48 -5.76
CA ASN A 60 10.16 -10.68 -5.99
C ASN A 60 9.64 -11.80 -5.10
N ILE A 61 8.54 -11.55 -4.39
CA ILE A 61 7.79 -12.49 -3.57
C ILE A 61 6.33 -12.47 -4.02
N GLU A 62 5.73 -13.63 -4.20
CA GLU A 62 4.30 -13.78 -4.43
C GLU A 62 3.66 -14.39 -3.19
N GLU A 63 2.75 -13.65 -2.55
CA GLU A 63 2.06 -14.09 -1.35
C GLU A 63 0.65 -13.50 -1.30
N GLU A 64 -0.34 -14.36 -1.42
CA GLU A 64 -1.74 -13.94 -1.52
C GLU A 64 -2.33 -13.40 -0.22
N LYS A 65 -1.93 -13.94 0.95
CA LYS A 65 -2.54 -13.58 2.24
C LYS A 65 -1.57 -13.53 3.42
N GLU A 66 -0.71 -14.53 3.57
CA GLU A 66 0.11 -14.72 4.77
C GLU A 66 1.45 -13.97 4.69
N LEU A 67 1.38 -12.63 4.61
CA LEU A 67 2.56 -11.77 4.45
C LEU A 67 3.57 -11.96 5.58
N SER A 68 3.08 -12.20 6.81
CA SER A 68 3.90 -12.34 8.01
C SER A 68 4.78 -13.59 8.04
N ARG A 69 4.51 -14.58 7.15
CA ARG A 69 5.38 -15.77 7.02
C ARG A 69 6.78 -15.44 6.49
N HIS A 70 6.94 -14.28 5.87
CA HIS A 70 8.21 -13.82 5.31
C HIS A 70 8.97 -12.98 6.33
N ALA A 71 10.16 -13.42 6.73
CA ALA A 71 11.06 -12.67 7.61
C ALA A 71 11.81 -11.60 6.78
N LEU A 72 11.36 -10.35 6.88
CA LEU A 72 11.82 -9.23 6.05
C LEU A 72 12.37 -8.06 6.87
N SER A 73 12.78 -8.30 8.12
CA SER A 73 13.39 -7.27 8.97
C SER A 73 14.61 -6.62 8.29
N GLY A 74 14.75 -5.31 8.42
CA GLY A 74 15.81 -4.53 7.78
C GLY A 74 15.60 -4.23 6.31
N ARG A 75 14.52 -4.73 5.67
CA ARG A 75 14.25 -4.54 4.25
C ARG A 75 13.30 -3.36 3.98
N THR A 76 13.36 -2.87 2.75
CA THR A 76 12.32 -2.00 2.18
C THR A 76 11.41 -2.86 1.32
N ILE A 77 10.11 -2.89 1.65
CA ILE A 77 9.13 -3.80 1.06
C ILE A 77 8.02 -2.98 0.42
N LEU A 78 7.79 -3.21 -0.86
CA LEU A 78 6.65 -2.66 -1.60
C LEU A 78 5.59 -3.75 -1.72
N ILE A 79 4.40 -3.51 -1.17
CA ILE A 79 3.23 -4.40 -1.23
C ILE A 79 2.26 -3.87 -2.28
N ASP A 80 2.08 -4.59 -3.37
CA ASP A 80 1.19 -4.22 -4.48
C ASP A 80 0.19 -5.35 -4.79
N CYS A 81 -1.09 -5.23 -4.33
CA CYS A 81 -1.66 -4.10 -3.59
C CYS A 81 -2.62 -4.59 -2.49
N ILE A 82 -2.92 -3.71 -1.55
CA ILE A 82 -3.88 -3.99 -0.47
C ILE A 82 -5.27 -4.33 -1.02
N THR A 83 -5.69 -3.73 -2.13
CA THR A 83 -6.99 -4.03 -2.75
C THR A 83 -7.11 -5.50 -3.13
N LEU A 84 -6.11 -6.07 -3.82
CA LEU A 84 -6.11 -7.48 -4.20
C LEU A 84 -5.93 -8.38 -2.98
N TRP A 85 -5.13 -7.97 -2.03
CA TRP A 85 -4.96 -8.67 -0.76
C TRP A 85 -6.28 -8.77 0.02
N CYS A 86 -7.02 -7.67 0.17
CA CYS A 86 -8.37 -7.67 0.76
C CYS A 86 -9.35 -8.53 -0.04
N THR A 87 -9.25 -8.53 -1.38
CA THR A 87 -10.09 -9.38 -2.25
C THR A 87 -9.91 -10.86 -1.91
N ASN A 88 -8.68 -11.31 -1.66
CA ASN A 88 -8.39 -12.69 -1.32
C ASN A 88 -9.07 -13.11 0.00
N PHE A 89 -8.98 -12.28 1.05
CA PHE A 89 -9.68 -12.54 2.32
C PHE A 89 -11.20 -12.53 2.15
N PHE A 90 -11.72 -11.53 1.43
CA PHE A 90 -13.15 -11.32 1.26
C PHE A 90 -13.83 -12.51 0.59
N PHE A 91 -13.28 -13.02 -0.50
CA PHE A 91 -13.87 -14.14 -1.20
C PHE A 91 -13.61 -15.48 -0.51
N ASP A 92 -12.45 -15.69 0.10
CA ASP A 92 -12.18 -16.91 0.88
C ASP A 92 -13.10 -17.04 2.09
N LEU A 93 -13.53 -15.92 2.66
CA LEU A 93 -14.50 -15.84 3.77
C LEU A 93 -15.94 -15.57 3.30
N LYS A 94 -16.29 -15.95 2.05
CA LYS A 94 -17.63 -15.93 1.48
C LYS A 94 -18.32 -14.55 1.55
N ALA A 95 -17.57 -13.50 1.34
CA ALA A 95 -18.04 -12.10 1.42
C ALA A 95 -18.58 -11.69 2.81
N ASP A 96 -18.13 -12.36 3.86
CA ASP A 96 -18.34 -11.90 5.24
C ASP A 96 -17.35 -10.76 5.54
N THR A 97 -17.87 -9.55 5.53
CA THR A 97 -17.10 -8.32 5.65
C THR A 97 -16.37 -8.22 6.99
N ASP A 98 -17.02 -8.60 8.09
CA ASP A 98 -16.48 -8.46 9.44
C ASP A 98 -15.35 -9.47 9.68
N GLN A 99 -15.56 -10.72 9.30
CA GLN A 99 -14.54 -11.76 9.41
C GLN A 99 -13.32 -11.44 8.51
N ALA A 100 -13.56 -11.01 7.27
CA ALA A 100 -12.50 -10.69 6.32
C ALA A 100 -11.66 -9.48 6.78
N LEU A 101 -12.32 -8.43 7.28
CA LEU A 101 -11.66 -7.24 7.80
C LEU A 101 -10.82 -7.58 9.05
N THR A 102 -11.37 -8.38 9.97
CA THR A 102 -10.67 -8.80 11.18
C THR A 102 -9.42 -9.60 10.82
N ALA A 103 -9.54 -10.62 9.97
CA ALA A 103 -8.41 -11.44 9.54
C ALA A 103 -7.32 -10.62 8.83
N ALA A 104 -7.72 -9.66 7.97
CA ALA A 104 -6.79 -8.79 7.28
C ALA A 104 -6.05 -7.86 8.26
N LYS A 105 -6.74 -7.28 9.25
CA LYS A 105 -6.10 -6.43 10.27
C LYS A 105 -5.11 -7.20 11.13
N GLU A 106 -5.46 -8.39 11.59
CA GLU A 106 -4.57 -9.24 12.37
C GLU A 106 -3.31 -9.62 11.59
N GLU A 107 -3.46 -9.95 10.31
CA GLU A 107 -2.32 -10.26 9.46
C GLU A 107 -1.44 -9.04 9.18
N PHE A 108 -2.05 -7.87 8.94
CA PHE A 108 -1.33 -6.61 8.80
C PHE A 108 -0.50 -6.30 10.06
N ASP A 109 -1.06 -6.47 11.25
CA ASP A 109 -0.37 -6.21 12.51
C ASP A 109 0.80 -7.18 12.72
N ARG A 110 0.60 -8.48 12.43
CA ARG A 110 1.68 -9.48 12.48
C ARG A 110 2.80 -9.13 11.50
N PHE A 111 2.45 -8.82 10.24
CA PHE A 111 3.42 -8.49 9.21
C PHE A 111 4.22 -7.22 9.56
N THR A 112 3.54 -6.18 10.00
CA THR A 112 4.17 -4.90 10.34
C THR A 112 4.78 -4.85 11.73
N SER A 113 4.76 -5.94 12.50
CA SER A 113 5.51 -6.06 13.76
C SER A 113 7.03 -6.11 13.54
N GLN A 114 7.47 -6.46 12.34
CA GLN A 114 8.88 -6.49 11.94
C GLN A 114 9.48 -5.08 11.85
N ASP A 115 10.79 -4.98 12.11
CA ASP A 115 11.55 -3.73 11.97
C ASP A 115 11.98 -3.53 10.51
N ALA A 116 11.09 -2.99 9.68
CA ALA A 116 11.28 -2.82 8.24
C ALA A 116 10.59 -1.53 7.73
N THR A 117 10.89 -1.14 6.50
CA THR A 117 10.16 -0.08 5.79
C THR A 117 9.12 -0.70 4.88
N PHE A 118 7.84 -0.42 5.15
CA PHE A 118 6.70 -0.93 4.40
C PHE A 118 6.09 0.18 3.53
N ILE A 119 5.94 -0.10 2.25
CA ILE A 119 5.26 0.78 1.28
C ILE A 119 4.04 0.01 0.78
N PHE A 120 2.86 0.40 1.24
CA PHE A 120 1.60 -0.20 0.84
C PHE A 120 0.95 0.60 -0.28
N VAL A 121 0.58 -0.09 -1.36
CA VAL A 121 -0.22 0.49 -2.45
C VAL A 121 -1.66 0.03 -2.29
N THR A 122 -2.61 0.96 -2.37
CA THR A 122 -4.04 0.67 -2.30
C THR A 122 -4.84 1.50 -3.31
N ASN A 123 -6.02 1.02 -3.69
CA ASN A 123 -6.96 1.82 -4.47
C ASN A 123 -7.95 2.53 -3.55
N GLU A 124 -8.30 3.75 -3.94
CA GLU A 124 -9.41 4.50 -3.35
C GLU A 124 -10.65 4.26 -4.20
N ILE A 125 -11.41 3.21 -3.87
CA ILE A 125 -12.56 2.77 -4.68
C ILE A 125 -13.87 3.45 -4.25
N GLY A 126 -13.96 3.93 -3.01
CA GLY A 126 -15.16 4.56 -2.46
C GLY A 126 -15.44 5.96 -3.00
N MET A 127 -14.45 6.65 -3.57
CA MET A 127 -14.62 7.99 -4.15
C MET A 127 -15.37 7.99 -5.49
N GLY A 128 -15.55 6.82 -6.13
CA GLY A 128 -16.20 6.69 -7.43
C GLY A 128 -17.73 6.59 -7.38
N GLY A 129 -18.34 6.66 -6.21
CA GLY A 129 -19.77 6.49 -6.01
C GLY A 129 -20.18 5.11 -5.48
N THR A 130 -21.48 4.89 -5.29
CA THR A 130 -22.03 3.66 -4.71
C THR A 130 -22.49 2.71 -5.80
N SER A 131 -22.01 1.46 -5.79
CA SER A 131 -22.42 0.43 -6.73
C SER A 131 -23.83 -0.09 -6.43
N GLU A 132 -24.57 -0.48 -7.48
CA GLU A 132 -25.85 -1.20 -7.34
C GLU A 132 -25.65 -2.65 -6.87
N ASN A 133 -24.48 -3.23 -7.12
CA ASN A 133 -24.15 -4.60 -6.70
C ASN A 133 -23.83 -4.67 -5.21
N GLU A 134 -24.57 -5.49 -4.47
CA GLU A 134 -24.43 -5.66 -3.02
C GLU A 134 -23.02 -6.14 -2.60
N ILE A 135 -22.48 -7.13 -3.30
CA ILE A 135 -21.14 -7.68 -3.00
C ILE A 135 -20.07 -6.62 -3.20
N GLN A 136 -20.21 -5.83 -4.26
CA GLN A 136 -19.28 -4.73 -4.52
C GLN A 136 -19.38 -3.62 -3.45
N ARG A 137 -20.59 -3.30 -2.95
CA ARG A 137 -20.71 -2.35 -1.83
C ARG A 137 -20.03 -2.88 -0.57
N LYS A 138 -20.30 -4.14 -0.20
CA LYS A 138 -19.66 -4.80 0.96
C LYS A 138 -18.13 -4.77 0.85
N PHE A 139 -17.60 -5.06 -0.34
CA PHE A 139 -16.17 -5.00 -0.58
C PHE A 139 -15.62 -3.56 -0.50
N THR A 140 -16.35 -2.58 -1.05
CA THR A 140 -15.97 -1.15 -0.96
C THR A 140 -15.88 -0.69 0.49
N ASP A 141 -16.84 -1.08 1.33
CA ASP A 141 -16.84 -0.76 2.76
C ASP A 141 -15.64 -1.40 3.47
N MET A 142 -15.41 -2.70 3.25
CA MET A 142 -14.24 -3.41 3.80
C MET A 142 -12.93 -2.72 3.41
N GLN A 143 -12.78 -2.41 2.12
CA GLN A 143 -11.59 -1.74 1.60
C GLN A 143 -11.38 -0.36 2.25
N GLY A 144 -12.45 0.42 2.37
CA GLY A 144 -12.42 1.73 3.01
C GLY A 144 -11.98 1.64 4.48
N TRP A 145 -12.53 0.70 5.24
CA TRP A 145 -12.12 0.47 6.64
C TRP A 145 -10.69 -0.03 6.77
N MET A 146 -10.22 -0.89 5.85
CA MET A 146 -8.84 -1.33 5.86
C MET A 146 -7.88 -0.17 5.49
N ASN A 147 -8.25 0.66 4.53
CA ASN A 147 -7.47 1.86 4.19
C ASN A 147 -7.35 2.82 5.39
N GLN A 148 -8.45 3.07 6.12
CA GLN A 148 -8.43 3.87 7.35
C GLN A 148 -7.52 3.25 8.42
N TYR A 149 -7.61 1.93 8.59
CA TYR A 149 -6.80 1.22 9.57
C TYR A 149 -5.30 1.35 9.28
N ILE A 150 -4.88 1.11 8.04
CA ILE A 150 -3.48 1.29 7.61
C ILE A 150 -3.05 2.76 7.74
N ALA A 151 -3.88 3.70 7.28
CA ALA A 151 -3.59 5.13 7.35
C ALA A 151 -3.40 5.63 8.78
N SER A 152 -4.16 5.08 9.75
CA SER A 152 -4.00 5.44 11.16
C SER A 152 -2.62 5.06 11.72
N GLN A 153 -2.06 3.94 11.28
CA GLN A 153 -0.75 3.43 11.69
C GLN A 153 0.41 3.94 10.80
N ALA A 154 0.11 4.45 9.61
CA ALA A 154 1.13 4.93 8.69
C ALA A 154 1.84 6.19 9.21
N ASP A 155 3.15 6.27 8.98
CA ASP A 155 3.96 7.48 9.22
C ASP A 155 3.69 8.53 8.14
N GLU A 156 3.52 8.08 6.88
CA GLU A 156 3.16 8.93 5.73
C GLU A 156 1.96 8.36 4.98
N VAL A 157 1.08 9.24 4.48
CA VAL A 157 0.01 8.89 3.54
C VAL A 157 0.08 9.81 2.34
N ILE A 158 0.11 9.23 1.15
CA ILE A 158 0.25 9.93 -0.12
C ILE A 158 -0.92 9.58 -1.01
N LEU A 159 -1.68 10.60 -1.45
CA LEU A 159 -2.73 10.47 -2.45
C LEU A 159 -2.17 10.77 -3.84
N MET A 160 -2.33 9.81 -4.76
CA MET A 160 -1.94 10.01 -6.15
C MET A 160 -3.12 10.51 -6.98
N VAL A 161 -2.97 11.69 -7.55
CA VAL A 161 -3.95 12.30 -8.46
C VAL A 161 -3.28 12.59 -9.79
N SER A 162 -3.69 11.90 -10.86
CA SER A 162 -3.19 12.14 -12.23
C SER A 162 -1.65 12.13 -12.34
N GLY A 163 -1.01 11.20 -11.63
CA GLY A 163 0.45 11.06 -11.60
C GLY A 163 1.17 11.99 -10.59
N ILE A 164 0.44 12.87 -9.93
CA ILE A 164 0.99 13.84 -8.98
C ILE A 164 0.81 13.33 -7.54
N PRO A 165 1.88 13.19 -6.74
CA PRO A 165 1.77 12.82 -5.33
C PRO A 165 1.33 14.01 -4.48
N VAL A 166 0.30 13.82 -3.66
CA VAL A 166 -0.17 14.77 -2.66
C VAL A 166 0.01 14.14 -1.28
N LYS A 167 0.88 14.70 -0.44
CA LYS A 167 1.04 14.23 0.94
C LYS A 167 -0.14 14.70 1.79
N ILE A 168 -0.92 13.77 2.33
CA ILE A 168 -2.06 14.05 3.22
C ILE A 168 -1.78 13.71 4.68
N LYS A 169 -0.74 12.91 4.94
CA LYS A 169 -0.14 12.70 6.27
C LYS A 169 1.36 12.68 6.13
N GLU A 170 2.07 13.46 6.95
CA GLU A 170 3.52 13.53 6.96
C GLU A 170 4.10 12.89 8.22
N ASP A 171 5.27 12.28 8.08
CA ASP A 171 6.03 11.79 9.22
C ASP A 171 6.47 12.96 10.13
N LYS A 172 5.91 13.02 11.33
CA LYS A 172 6.21 14.08 12.30
C LYS A 172 7.69 14.10 12.71
N ARG A 173 8.42 12.99 12.55
CA ARG A 173 9.86 12.89 12.86
C ARG A 173 10.73 13.69 11.91
N LEU A 174 10.27 13.94 10.68
CA LEU A 174 11.00 14.73 9.66
C LEU A 174 10.80 16.23 9.83
N LYS A 175 9.80 16.70 10.58
CA LYS A 175 9.53 18.13 10.79
C LYS A 175 10.55 18.84 11.69
N ILE A 176 11.35 18.11 12.47
CA ILE A 176 12.31 18.72 13.39
C ILE A 176 13.50 19.35 12.65
N SER A 177 13.83 18.91 11.43
CA SER A 177 14.95 19.48 10.67
C SER A 177 14.61 20.69 9.81
N CYS A 178 13.32 20.97 9.57
CA CYS A 178 12.90 22.09 8.70
C CYS A 178 12.52 23.37 9.47
N LEU A 179 12.39 23.32 10.79
CA LEU A 179 12.05 24.48 11.62
C LEU A 179 13.27 25.36 11.97
N LEU A 180 14.47 25.03 11.50
CA LEU A 180 15.68 25.81 11.75
C LEU A 180 15.98 26.85 10.65
N TYR A 181 15.08 27.05 9.67
CA TYR A 181 15.32 28.00 8.58
C TYR A 181 14.14 28.97 8.34
N THR A 182 13.73 29.66 9.40
CA THR A 182 13.03 30.94 9.23
C THR A 182 13.79 31.99 10.03
N SER A 183 14.82 32.56 9.41
CA SER A 183 15.31 33.86 9.85
C SER A 183 14.17 34.86 9.66
N PRO A 184 13.81 35.62 10.69
CA PRO A 184 12.93 36.76 10.49
C PRO A 184 13.64 37.74 9.58
N SER A 185 13.03 38.14 8.47
CA SER A 185 13.45 39.25 7.66
C SER A 185 13.43 40.51 8.53
N PRO A 186 14.50 41.31 8.60
CA PRO A 186 14.42 42.59 9.26
C PRO A 186 13.44 43.46 8.47
N ARG A 187 12.37 43.86 9.10
CA ARG A 187 11.56 44.99 8.63
C ARG A 187 12.06 46.24 9.26
N ASP A 188 12.32 47.22 8.40
CA ASP A 188 12.55 48.60 8.70
C ASP A 188 11.46 49.23 9.55
#